data_f605b2224e49cbe475177dbeca2a4029
#
_entry.id   f605b2224e49cbe475177dbeca2a4029
#
_cell.length_a   1.000
_cell.length_b   1.000
_cell.length_c   1.000
_cell.angle_alpha   90.00
_cell.angle_beta   90.00
_cell.angle_gamma   90.00
#
_symmetry.space_group_name_H-M   'P 1'
#
loop_
_entity.id
_entity.type
_entity.pdbx_description
1 polymer ?
#
loop_
_entity_poly.entity_id
_entity_poly.type
_entity_poly.pdbx_seq_one_letter_code
_entity_poly.pdbx_strand_id
1 'polypeptide(L)'
;MEQARTGAAEMTREEVRQRNRHLALALLLRLGATAAALAVLLGAVLLVTRAQGQEMLPAVKDGDLLIAYRLQRRWAQDDVVLYRQGERLRVGRVAAVGGDIVTLDDSGELRVNGTLHSGEILYPTYPAEGLTYPYTVPEGRLFVLNDSRTRGEDSRHFGPVPEDAAAGKVITLLRRRGL
;
A
#
# COMPACT_ATOMS: atom_id res chain seq x y z
N MET A 1 -65.98 39.39 -9.02
CA MET A 1 -64.68 38.77 -9.41
C MET A 1 -63.64 39.00 -8.31
N GLU A 2 -63.89 38.51 -7.10
CA GLU A 2 -62.96 38.78 -5.95
C GLU A 2 -62.95 37.62 -4.93
N GLN A 3 -62.95 36.40 -5.38
CA GLN A 3 -62.89 35.24 -4.51
C GLN A 3 -61.89 34.14 -4.93
N ALA A 4 -60.85 34.50 -5.69
CA ALA A 4 -59.84 33.54 -6.14
C ALA A 4 -58.41 33.87 -5.69
N ARG A 5 -58.20 34.57 -4.58
CA ARG A 5 -56.84 34.96 -4.13
C ARG A 5 -56.55 34.66 -2.65
N THR A 6 -57.17 33.64 -2.06
CA THR A 6 -56.85 33.32 -0.64
C THR A 6 -56.64 31.82 -0.49
N GLY A 7 -55.50 31.32 -0.92
CA GLY A 7 -55.18 29.90 -0.85
C GLY A 7 -53.67 29.58 -0.67
N ALA A 8 -52.82 30.57 -0.52
CA ALA A 8 -51.47 30.35 -0.07
C ALA A 8 -51.44 30.46 1.43
N ALA A 9 -51.70 29.35 2.14
CA ALA A 9 -51.56 29.29 3.60
C ALA A 9 -50.10 29.70 3.92
N GLU A 10 -49.95 30.91 4.50
CA GLU A 10 -48.67 31.32 5.10
C GLU A 10 -48.34 30.33 6.20
N MET A 11 -47.30 29.53 6.00
CA MET A 11 -46.78 28.62 7.00
C MET A 11 -46.36 29.41 8.23
N THR A 12 -46.81 28.93 9.41
CA THR A 12 -46.41 29.56 10.66
C THR A 12 -44.87 29.44 10.86
N ARG A 13 -44.32 30.39 11.60
CA ARG A 13 -42.87 30.37 11.92
C ARG A 13 -42.41 29.07 12.57
N GLU A 14 -43.28 28.39 13.30
CA GLU A 14 -42.97 27.10 13.91
C GLU A 14 -42.96 25.96 12.92
N GLU A 15 -43.87 25.90 11.98
CA GLU A 15 -43.90 24.90 10.91
C GLU A 15 -42.66 25.01 10.00
N VAL A 16 -42.23 26.22 9.65
CA VAL A 16 -41.01 26.48 8.90
C VAL A 16 -39.82 26.02 9.72
N ARG A 17 -39.77 26.27 11.03
CA ARG A 17 -38.66 25.87 11.90
C ARG A 17 -38.57 24.36 12.07
N GLN A 18 -39.71 23.66 12.20
CA GLN A 18 -39.75 22.21 12.25
C GLN A 18 -39.33 21.59 10.95
N ARG A 19 -39.86 22.07 9.83
CA ARG A 19 -39.45 21.60 8.48
C ARG A 19 -37.97 21.78 8.25
N ASN A 20 -37.41 22.94 8.62
CA ASN A 20 -35.97 23.19 8.47
C ASN A 20 -35.13 22.27 9.37
N ARG A 21 -35.59 21.93 10.57
CA ARG A 21 -34.92 20.95 11.43
C ARG A 21 -34.91 19.55 10.81
N HIS A 22 -36.04 19.08 10.28
CA HIS A 22 -36.10 17.79 9.57
C HIS A 22 -35.23 17.75 8.33
N LEU A 23 -35.24 18.83 7.54
CA LEU A 23 -34.38 18.95 6.36
C LEU A 23 -32.90 18.98 6.74
N ALA A 24 -32.54 19.72 7.79
CA ALA A 24 -31.17 19.76 8.30
C ALA A 24 -30.70 18.39 8.83
N LEU A 25 -31.55 17.69 9.58
CA LEU A 25 -31.28 16.34 10.05
C LEU A 25 -31.10 15.35 8.90
N ALA A 26 -32.02 15.40 7.91
CA ALA A 26 -31.92 14.54 6.74
C ALA A 26 -30.64 14.81 5.92
N LEU A 27 -30.23 16.08 5.80
CA LEU A 27 -28.99 16.47 5.14
C LEU A 27 -27.76 15.94 5.92
N LEU A 28 -27.74 16.11 7.23
CA LEU A 28 -26.64 15.60 8.07
C LEU A 28 -26.52 14.08 8.02
N LEU A 29 -27.66 13.37 8.02
CA LEU A 29 -27.66 11.91 7.87
C LEU A 29 -27.14 11.47 6.50
N ARG A 30 -27.53 12.16 5.43
CA ARG A 30 -27.01 11.86 4.08
C ARG A 30 -25.53 12.14 3.99
N LEU A 31 -25.05 13.27 4.51
CA LEU A 31 -23.62 13.59 4.54
C LEU A 31 -22.84 12.58 5.37
N GLY A 32 -23.36 12.18 6.52
CA GLY A 32 -22.76 11.14 7.35
C GLY A 32 -22.69 9.79 6.64
N ALA A 33 -23.77 9.37 6.00
CA ALA A 33 -23.80 8.12 5.22
C ALA A 33 -22.83 8.14 4.04
N THR A 34 -22.75 9.24 3.29
CA THR A 34 -21.81 9.37 2.18
C THR A 34 -20.36 9.40 2.66
N ALA A 35 -20.08 10.08 3.77
CA ALA A 35 -18.73 10.09 4.36
C ALA A 35 -18.33 8.70 4.87
N ALA A 36 -19.24 7.97 5.50
CA ALA A 36 -19.01 6.59 5.94
C ALA A 36 -18.76 5.65 4.75
N ALA A 37 -19.58 5.74 3.71
CA ALA A 37 -19.38 4.95 2.48
C ALA A 37 -18.02 5.23 1.82
N LEU A 38 -17.62 6.50 1.74
CA LEU A 38 -16.32 6.90 1.22
C LEU A 38 -15.17 6.37 2.07
N ALA A 39 -15.29 6.44 3.41
CA ALA A 39 -14.28 5.92 4.32
C ALA A 39 -14.09 4.40 4.18
N VAL A 40 -15.20 3.66 4.03
CA VAL A 40 -15.16 2.20 3.77
C VAL A 40 -14.51 1.92 2.42
N LEU A 41 -14.88 2.65 1.37
CA LEU A 41 -14.30 2.49 0.04
C LEU A 41 -12.79 2.78 0.05
N LEU A 42 -12.36 3.86 0.66
CA LEU A 42 -10.94 4.20 0.78
C LEU A 42 -10.18 3.15 1.59
N GLY A 43 -10.73 2.62 2.68
CA GLY A 43 -10.13 1.55 3.48
C GLY A 43 -10.03 0.21 2.74
N ALA A 44 -10.94 -0.05 1.79
CA ALA A 44 -10.86 -1.22 0.92
C ALA A 44 -9.75 -1.07 -0.15
N VAL A 45 -9.49 0.15 -0.62
CA VAL A 45 -8.55 0.44 -1.71
C VAL A 45 -7.15 0.75 -1.18
N LEU A 46 -7.06 1.43 -0.05
CA LEU A 46 -5.80 1.89 0.52
C LEU A 46 -5.49 1.19 1.84
N LEU A 47 -4.21 0.89 2.03
CA LEU A 47 -3.66 0.43 3.30
C LEU A 47 -2.70 1.50 3.81
N VAL A 48 -2.97 2.01 5.01
CA VAL A 48 -2.10 2.98 5.68
C VAL A 48 -1.44 2.29 6.86
N THR A 49 -0.12 2.31 6.90
CA THR A 49 0.67 1.69 7.97
C THR A 49 1.93 2.48 8.26
N ARG A 50 2.57 2.23 9.40
CA ARG A 50 3.89 2.79 9.71
C ARG A 50 4.96 1.77 9.42
N ALA A 51 6.02 2.21 8.76
CA ALA A 51 7.23 1.43 8.60
C ALA A 51 7.86 1.14 9.97
N GLN A 52 8.33 -0.07 10.14
CA GLN A 52 9.06 -0.52 11.32
C GLN A 52 10.39 -1.11 10.87
N GLY A 53 11.47 -0.76 11.59
CA GLY A 53 12.79 -1.26 11.32
C GLY A 53 13.58 -0.40 10.32
N GLN A 54 14.74 -0.91 9.94
CA GLN A 54 15.73 -0.20 9.12
C GLN A 54 16.10 -0.97 7.85
N GLU A 55 15.34 -2.00 7.53
CA GLU A 55 15.63 -2.93 6.45
C GLU A 55 15.47 -2.27 5.07
N MET A 56 14.65 -1.23 4.99
CA MET A 56 14.38 -0.49 3.75
C MET A 56 15.08 0.86 3.67
N LEU A 57 16.12 1.08 4.50
CA LEU A 57 16.97 2.26 4.37
C LEU A 57 17.76 2.22 3.05
N PRO A 58 17.92 3.36 2.38
CA PRO A 58 17.52 4.73 2.74
C PRO A 58 16.10 5.10 2.28
N ALA A 59 15.45 4.28 1.42
CA ALA A 59 14.19 4.61 0.78
C ALA A 59 13.06 4.79 1.81
N VAL A 60 12.94 3.87 2.77
CA VAL A 60 11.96 3.93 3.85
C VAL A 60 12.68 3.92 5.20
N LYS A 61 12.32 4.85 6.07
CA LYS A 61 12.87 4.96 7.43
C LYS A 61 11.87 4.46 8.46
N ASP A 62 12.39 4.03 9.59
CA ASP A 62 11.55 3.69 10.74
C ASP A 62 10.62 4.84 11.12
N GLY A 63 9.32 4.52 11.31
CA GLY A 63 8.28 5.49 11.63
C GLY A 63 7.68 6.25 10.45
N ASP A 64 8.19 6.10 9.22
CA ASP A 64 7.57 6.67 8.01
C ASP A 64 6.15 6.12 7.85
N LEU A 65 5.20 6.98 7.45
CA LEU A 65 3.84 6.57 7.13
C LEU A 65 3.77 6.13 5.67
N LEU A 66 3.41 4.88 5.45
CA LEU A 66 3.29 4.28 4.13
C LEU A 66 1.82 4.22 3.73
N ILE A 67 1.53 4.66 2.50
CA ILE A 67 0.23 4.50 1.86
C ILE A 67 0.41 3.52 0.70
N ALA A 68 -0.29 2.40 0.79
CA ALA A 68 -0.22 1.35 -0.22
C ALA A 68 -1.58 1.11 -0.89
N TYR A 69 -1.53 0.85 -2.19
CA TYR A 69 -2.67 0.49 -3.02
C TYR A 69 -2.89 -1.01 -2.96
N ARG A 70 -4.06 -1.44 -2.43
CA ARG A 70 -4.38 -2.84 -2.15
C ARG A 70 -4.86 -3.64 -3.34
N LEU A 71 -5.38 -2.98 -4.35
CA LEU A 71 -5.96 -3.65 -5.53
C LEU A 71 -4.93 -3.89 -6.63
N GLN A 72 -3.63 -3.80 -6.30
CA GLN A 72 -2.55 -4.12 -7.22
C GLN A 72 -2.62 -5.59 -7.63
N ARG A 73 -2.58 -5.84 -8.96
CA ARG A 73 -2.66 -7.18 -9.54
C ARG A 73 -1.45 -7.55 -10.39
N ARG A 74 -0.64 -6.56 -10.75
CA ARG A 74 0.55 -6.76 -11.57
C ARG A 74 1.73 -6.12 -10.87
N TRP A 75 2.74 -6.91 -10.61
CA TRP A 75 3.96 -6.48 -9.97
C TRP A 75 5.04 -6.25 -11.00
N ALA A 76 5.89 -5.29 -10.75
CA ALA A 76 7.04 -4.98 -11.57
C ALA A 76 8.28 -4.89 -10.68
N GLN A 77 9.44 -5.08 -11.30
CA GLN A 77 10.72 -4.81 -10.69
C GLN A 77 10.73 -3.38 -10.13
N ASP A 78 11.37 -3.20 -8.99
CA ASP A 78 11.47 -1.95 -8.21
C ASP A 78 10.19 -1.49 -7.48
N ASP A 79 9.08 -2.20 -7.62
CA ASP A 79 7.91 -1.91 -6.79
C ASP A 79 8.20 -2.12 -5.30
N VAL A 80 7.87 -1.13 -4.48
CA VAL A 80 7.88 -1.31 -3.02
C VAL A 80 6.57 -1.95 -2.60
N VAL A 81 6.66 -3.11 -1.96
CA VAL A 81 5.51 -3.94 -1.59
C VAL A 81 5.40 -4.08 -0.08
N LEU A 82 4.17 -3.96 0.43
CA LEU A 82 3.80 -4.46 1.75
C LEU A 82 3.34 -5.90 1.60
N TYR A 83 3.96 -6.82 2.32
CA TYR A 83 3.63 -8.24 2.25
C TYR A 83 3.54 -8.88 3.64
N ARG A 84 2.78 -9.95 3.75
CA ARG A 84 2.65 -10.73 4.98
C ARG A 84 3.64 -11.88 4.98
N GLN A 85 4.38 -11.98 6.08
CA GLN A 85 5.21 -13.15 6.38
C GLN A 85 4.78 -13.68 7.75
N GLY A 86 4.03 -14.76 7.75
CA GLY A 86 3.29 -15.19 8.93
C GLY A 86 2.31 -14.10 9.38
N GLU A 87 2.38 -13.72 10.65
CA GLU A 87 1.51 -12.65 11.19
C GLU A 87 2.08 -11.24 11.00
N ARG A 88 3.31 -11.12 10.53
CA ARG A 88 3.99 -9.82 10.40
C ARG A 88 3.74 -9.21 9.02
N LEU A 89 3.42 -7.91 9.03
CA LEU A 89 3.42 -7.10 7.82
C LEU A 89 4.82 -6.51 7.65
N ARG A 90 5.46 -6.84 6.52
CA ARG A 90 6.79 -6.38 6.16
C ARG A 90 6.73 -5.45 4.96
N VAL A 91 7.76 -4.66 4.77
CA VAL A 91 7.98 -3.86 3.57
C VAL A 91 9.26 -4.35 2.88
N GLY A 92 9.25 -4.38 1.56
CA GLY A 92 10.41 -4.77 0.76
C GLY A 92 10.26 -4.28 -0.67
N ARG A 93 11.29 -4.50 -1.48
CA ARG A 93 11.31 -4.15 -2.90
C ARG A 93 11.27 -5.41 -3.75
N VAL A 94 10.39 -5.43 -4.73
CA VAL A 94 10.34 -6.49 -5.74
C VAL A 94 11.59 -6.42 -6.60
N ALA A 95 12.45 -7.42 -6.51
CA ALA A 95 13.63 -7.53 -7.35
C ALA A 95 13.34 -8.31 -8.63
N ALA A 96 12.46 -9.33 -8.54
CA ALA A 96 12.06 -10.16 -9.66
C ALA A 96 10.65 -10.71 -9.45
N VAL A 97 9.97 -11.05 -10.54
CA VAL A 97 8.61 -11.62 -10.54
C VAL A 97 8.63 -13.04 -11.10
N GLY A 98 7.49 -13.74 -11.04
CA GLY A 98 7.36 -15.09 -11.59
C GLY A 98 7.88 -15.22 -13.01
N GLY A 99 8.68 -16.27 -13.27
CA GLY A 99 9.37 -16.51 -14.54
C GLY A 99 10.76 -15.87 -14.68
N ASP A 100 11.09 -14.86 -13.87
CA ASP A 100 12.41 -14.22 -13.90
C ASP A 100 13.49 -15.13 -13.33
N ILE A 101 14.72 -14.96 -13.83
CA ILE A 101 15.93 -15.65 -13.35
C ILE A 101 16.77 -14.67 -12.54
N VAL A 102 16.94 -14.96 -11.27
CA VAL A 102 17.79 -14.21 -10.34
C VAL A 102 19.16 -14.87 -10.26
N THR A 103 20.22 -14.10 -10.47
CA THR A 103 21.61 -14.53 -10.31
C THR A 103 22.27 -13.68 -9.23
N LEU A 104 22.85 -14.34 -8.25
CA LEU A 104 23.70 -13.76 -7.22
C LEU A 104 25.00 -14.55 -7.16
N ASP A 105 26.08 -13.85 -6.98
CA ASP A 105 27.40 -14.44 -6.84
C ASP A 105 28.20 -13.79 -5.68
N ASP A 106 29.41 -14.27 -5.47
CA ASP A 106 30.32 -13.78 -4.43
C ASP A 106 30.84 -12.37 -4.71
N SER A 107 30.63 -11.82 -5.91
CA SER A 107 30.96 -10.41 -6.21
C SER A 107 29.95 -9.44 -5.56
N GLY A 108 28.76 -9.94 -5.17
CA GLY A 108 27.67 -9.16 -4.63
C GLY A 108 26.86 -8.45 -5.69
N GLU A 109 26.98 -8.85 -6.97
CA GLU A 109 26.15 -8.37 -8.06
C GLU A 109 24.83 -9.14 -8.13
N LEU A 110 23.73 -8.40 -8.16
CA LEU A 110 22.41 -8.93 -8.45
C LEU A 110 22.10 -8.75 -9.93
N ARG A 111 21.79 -9.84 -10.60
CA ARG A 111 21.31 -9.82 -12.00
C ARG A 111 19.94 -10.46 -12.08
N VAL A 112 19.06 -9.84 -12.87
CA VAL A 112 17.75 -10.39 -13.21
C VAL A 112 17.69 -10.55 -14.71
N ASN A 113 17.44 -11.78 -15.18
CA ASN A 113 17.47 -12.15 -16.59
C ASN A 113 18.78 -11.73 -17.28
N GLY A 114 19.91 -11.85 -16.58
CA GLY A 114 21.23 -11.47 -17.04
C GLY A 114 21.54 -9.97 -17.00
N THR A 115 20.54 -9.11 -16.74
CA THR A 115 20.74 -7.66 -16.61
C THR A 115 21.10 -7.29 -15.18
N LEU A 116 22.16 -6.48 -15.01
CA LEU A 116 22.55 -5.98 -13.70
C LEU A 116 21.40 -5.15 -13.10
N HIS A 117 20.96 -5.54 -11.92
CA HIS A 117 19.97 -4.79 -11.17
C HIS A 117 20.63 -3.60 -10.49
N SER A 118 20.50 -2.44 -11.12
CA SER A 118 20.99 -1.17 -10.59
C SER A 118 19.81 -0.37 -10.04
N GLY A 119 19.69 -0.30 -8.72
CA GLY A 119 18.76 0.57 -8.02
C GLY A 119 19.52 1.43 -7.01
N GLU A 120 18.82 2.08 -6.09
CA GLU A 120 19.42 2.75 -4.92
C GLU A 120 20.03 1.74 -3.93
N ILE A 121 20.76 0.76 -4.45
CA ILE A 121 21.38 -0.32 -3.68
C ILE A 121 22.71 0.21 -3.15
N LEU A 122 22.74 0.51 -1.85
CA LEU A 122 23.95 1.00 -1.19
C LEU A 122 24.96 -0.09 -0.84
N TYR A 123 24.54 -1.36 -0.88
CA TYR A 123 25.33 -2.49 -0.41
C TYR A 123 25.30 -3.63 -1.40
N PRO A 124 26.41 -4.39 -1.50
CA PRO A 124 26.44 -5.62 -2.29
C PRO A 124 25.35 -6.61 -1.85
N THR A 125 24.84 -7.38 -2.79
CA THR A 125 23.77 -8.35 -2.55
C THR A 125 24.37 -9.77 -2.59
N TYR A 126 24.78 -10.29 -1.46
CA TYR A 126 25.34 -11.65 -1.39
C TYR A 126 24.24 -12.71 -1.29
N PRO A 127 24.51 -13.93 -1.82
CA PRO A 127 23.67 -15.08 -1.55
C PRO A 127 23.50 -15.30 -0.06
N ALA A 128 22.36 -15.85 0.35
CA ALA A 128 22.11 -16.33 1.71
C ALA A 128 21.90 -17.85 1.67
N GLU A 129 22.01 -18.51 2.82
CA GLU A 129 21.74 -19.93 2.93
C GLU A 129 20.25 -20.23 2.57
N GLY A 130 20.03 -21.28 1.80
CA GLY A 130 18.68 -21.79 1.49
C GLY A 130 18.28 -21.73 0.02
N LEU A 131 18.92 -20.92 -0.82
CA LEU A 131 18.66 -20.88 -2.26
C LEU A 131 19.96 -21.12 -3.06
N THR A 132 19.81 -21.85 -4.18
CA THR A 132 20.88 -22.05 -5.16
C THR A 132 20.66 -21.11 -6.33
N TYR A 133 21.68 -20.41 -6.76
CA TYR A 133 21.65 -19.50 -7.90
C TYR A 133 22.38 -20.10 -9.11
N PRO A 134 21.94 -19.83 -10.38
CA PRO A 134 20.76 -19.02 -10.74
C PRO A 134 19.44 -19.60 -10.23
N TYR A 135 18.55 -18.74 -9.75
CA TYR A 135 17.25 -19.11 -9.20
C TYR A 135 16.11 -18.59 -10.09
N THR A 136 15.27 -19.49 -10.59
CA THR A 136 14.06 -19.09 -11.33
C THR A 136 12.92 -18.87 -10.35
N VAL A 137 12.35 -17.67 -10.35
CA VAL A 137 11.21 -17.32 -9.51
C VAL A 137 9.98 -18.08 -10.00
N PRO A 138 9.32 -18.88 -9.15
CA PRO A 138 8.10 -19.60 -9.54
C PRO A 138 6.98 -18.64 -9.93
N GLU A 139 6.10 -19.03 -10.84
CA GLU A 139 4.90 -18.27 -11.21
C GLU A 139 4.03 -17.94 -10.00
N GLY A 140 3.47 -16.74 -9.98
CA GLY A 140 2.65 -16.26 -8.86
C GLY A 140 3.45 -15.92 -7.59
N ARG A 141 4.77 -15.75 -7.70
CA ARG A 141 5.64 -15.37 -6.60
C ARG A 141 6.50 -14.14 -6.94
N LEU A 142 6.92 -13.44 -5.89
CA LEU A 142 7.74 -12.25 -5.93
C LEU A 142 9.05 -12.52 -5.20
N PHE A 143 10.16 -12.22 -5.82
CA PHE A 143 11.46 -12.20 -5.16
C PHE A 143 11.67 -10.81 -4.56
N VAL A 144 11.45 -10.69 -3.25
CA VAL A 144 11.43 -9.41 -2.54
C VAL A 144 12.72 -9.29 -1.73
N LEU A 145 13.38 -8.15 -1.88
CA LEU A 145 14.62 -7.84 -1.17
C LEU A 145 14.47 -6.60 -0.30
N ASN A 146 15.26 -6.53 0.75
CA ASN A 146 15.44 -5.33 1.56
C ASN A 146 16.35 -4.35 0.83
N ASP A 147 16.14 -3.04 0.90
CA ASP A 147 17.04 -2.04 0.32
C ASP A 147 18.38 -2.02 1.08
N SER A 148 18.33 -2.19 2.40
CA SER A 148 19.52 -2.42 3.24
C SER A 148 19.90 -3.91 3.22
N ARG A 149 20.67 -4.33 2.21
CA ARG A 149 21.00 -5.74 1.88
C ARG A 149 21.65 -6.53 2.99
N THR A 150 22.24 -5.86 3.95
CA THR A 150 22.93 -6.47 5.11
C THR A 150 22.05 -6.55 6.36
N ARG A 151 20.79 -6.08 6.28
CA ARG A 151 19.90 -6.03 7.44
C ARG A 151 18.63 -6.84 7.21
N GLY A 152 18.32 -7.66 8.21
CA GLY A 152 17.10 -8.46 8.22
C GLY A 152 17.10 -9.58 7.18
N GLU A 153 16.04 -10.35 7.22
CA GLU A 153 15.81 -11.46 6.29
C GLU A 153 14.90 -11.00 5.14
N ASP A 154 15.16 -11.52 3.95
CA ASP A 154 14.37 -11.31 2.73
C ASP A 154 14.29 -12.59 1.90
N SER A 155 13.86 -12.51 0.65
CA SER A 155 13.69 -13.70 -0.19
C SER A 155 14.96 -14.53 -0.40
N ARG A 156 16.13 -14.00 -0.13
CA ARG A 156 17.38 -14.78 -0.13
C ARG A 156 17.39 -15.82 0.96
N HIS A 157 16.69 -15.56 2.08
CA HIS A 157 16.68 -16.42 3.28
C HIS A 157 15.47 -17.35 3.29
N PHE A 158 14.27 -16.83 3.05
CA PHE A 158 13.02 -17.60 3.17
C PHE A 158 12.37 -17.95 1.83
N GLY A 159 13.00 -17.59 0.71
CA GLY A 159 12.47 -17.81 -0.62
C GLY A 159 11.47 -16.74 -1.09
N PRO A 160 10.92 -16.88 -2.30
CA PRO A 160 10.01 -15.91 -2.89
C PRO A 160 8.64 -15.89 -2.19
N VAL A 161 8.10 -14.69 -2.05
CA VAL A 161 6.81 -14.40 -1.41
C VAL A 161 5.67 -14.68 -2.39
N PRO A 162 4.60 -15.38 -2.00
CA PRO A 162 3.41 -15.52 -2.84
C PRO A 162 2.78 -14.15 -3.14
N GLU A 163 2.28 -13.93 -4.35
CA GLU A 163 1.61 -12.68 -4.74
C GLU A 163 0.35 -12.39 -3.91
N ASP A 164 -0.36 -13.41 -3.45
CA ASP A 164 -1.54 -13.27 -2.59
C ASP A 164 -1.19 -12.83 -1.15
N ALA A 165 0.07 -13.03 -0.72
CA ALA A 165 0.58 -12.48 0.52
C ALA A 165 0.92 -10.98 0.40
N ALA A 166 0.98 -10.42 -0.80
CA ALA A 166 1.20 -9.00 -1.03
C ALA A 166 -0.05 -8.20 -0.64
N ALA A 167 0.07 -7.41 0.40
CA ALA A 167 -1.02 -6.61 0.96
C ALA A 167 -1.27 -5.32 0.18
N GLY A 168 -0.29 -4.83 -0.60
CA GLY A 168 -0.42 -3.67 -1.47
C GLY A 168 0.92 -3.09 -1.92
N LYS A 169 0.87 -2.32 -3.03
CA LYS A 169 1.99 -1.56 -3.55
C LYS A 169 2.07 -0.20 -2.85
N VAL A 170 3.22 0.13 -2.30
CA VAL A 170 3.45 1.45 -1.71
C VAL A 170 3.47 2.49 -2.83
N ILE A 171 2.54 3.44 -2.77
CA ILE A 171 2.40 4.51 -3.76
C ILE A 171 2.90 5.85 -3.25
N THR A 172 2.95 6.00 -1.94
CA THR A 172 3.41 7.23 -1.29
C THR A 172 3.94 6.91 0.10
N LEU A 173 4.95 7.65 0.48
CA LEU A 173 5.44 7.67 1.85
C LEU A 173 5.46 9.12 2.40
N LEU A 174 4.99 9.27 3.63
CA LEU A 174 5.04 10.54 4.34
C LEU A 174 6.12 10.45 5.41
N ARG A 175 7.20 11.18 5.20
CA ARG A 175 8.36 11.16 6.09
C ARG A 175 8.10 12.05 7.31
N ARG A 176 8.30 11.49 8.49
CA ARG A 176 8.32 12.29 9.69
C ARG A 176 9.55 13.20 9.66
N ARG A 177 9.35 14.51 9.55
CA ARG A 177 10.43 15.47 9.81
C ARG A 177 10.75 15.35 11.31
N GLY A 178 11.96 14.95 11.63
CA GLY A 178 12.48 15.08 12.99
C GLY A 178 12.51 16.56 13.35
N LEU A 179 11.88 16.91 14.46
CA LEU A 179 12.18 18.14 15.19
C LEU A 179 13.53 17.99 15.85
#